data_33e89c9a21ab3e726e360933070cbc97
#
_entry.id   33e89c9a21ab3e726e360933070cbc97
#
_cell.length_a   1.000
_cell.length_b   1.000
_cell.length_c   1.000
_cell.angle_alpha   90.00
_cell.angle_beta   90.00
_cell.angle_gamma   90.00
#
_symmetry.space_group_name_H-M   'P 1'
#
loop_
_entity.id
_entity.type
_entity.pdbx_description
1 polymer ?
#
loop_
_entity_poly.entity_id
_entity_poly.type
_entity_poly.pdbx_seq_one_letter_code
_entity_poly.pdbx_strand_id
1 'polypeptide(L)'
;KMTSNTKISNTFDSITACAAHYGDNADAMRDYLLRGEQTALEMDNRGPIRFDESGRLAEDILERYSRYGFYVFESVLSETELKDIQQDMDALRATFPAEPGGKVTPDGRPALGANSQSLNLLWSKPLGDPLGGTELASGRHQVKLFEPEADESAPKEAPFILLGSLQHSEACLRVYGH
;
A
#
# COMPACT_ATOMS: atom_id res chain seq x y z
N LYS A 1 6.97 -0.58 31.59
CA LYS A 1 5.85 -1.41 31.08
C LYS A 1 6.08 -1.55 29.60
N MET A 2 6.54 -2.70 29.16
CA MET A 2 6.62 -3.04 27.74
C MET A 2 5.20 -3.14 27.23
N THR A 3 4.73 -2.18 26.47
CA THR A 3 3.53 -2.32 25.65
C THR A 3 3.90 -3.26 24.51
N SER A 4 3.37 -4.47 24.58
CA SER A 4 3.43 -5.42 23.48
C SER A 4 2.78 -4.76 22.25
N ASN A 5 3.60 -4.36 21.30
CA ASN A 5 3.14 -3.88 20.01
C ASN A 5 2.58 -5.10 19.26
N THR A 6 1.31 -5.40 19.48
CA THR A 6 0.63 -6.50 18.80
C THR A 6 0.48 -6.09 17.36
N LYS A 7 1.28 -6.71 16.48
CA LYS A 7 1.15 -6.51 15.04
C LYS A 7 -0.23 -6.98 14.60
N ILE A 8 -1.05 -6.04 14.12
CA ILE A 8 -2.35 -6.37 13.53
C ILE A 8 -2.11 -6.87 12.11
N SER A 9 -2.52 -8.10 11.83
CA SER A 9 -2.16 -8.81 10.61
C SER A 9 -3.23 -8.75 9.52
N ASN A 10 -4.46 -8.33 9.86
CA ASN A 10 -5.57 -8.26 8.91
C ASN A 10 -6.69 -7.31 9.38
N THR A 11 -7.65 -7.05 8.51
CA THR A 11 -8.79 -6.15 8.77
C THR A 11 -9.69 -6.65 9.91
N PHE A 12 -9.80 -7.96 10.07
CA PHE A 12 -10.59 -8.57 11.15
C PHE A 12 -10.01 -8.24 12.54
N ASP A 13 -8.69 -8.36 12.70
CA ASP A 13 -7.99 -8.00 13.93
C ASP A 13 -8.13 -6.49 14.21
N SER A 14 -8.10 -5.67 13.14
CA SER A 14 -8.31 -4.24 13.24
C SER A 14 -9.71 -3.88 13.74
N ILE A 15 -10.77 -4.57 13.29
CA ILE A 15 -12.14 -4.39 13.82
C ILE A 15 -12.22 -4.79 15.30
N THR A 16 -11.53 -5.86 15.69
CA THR A 16 -11.45 -6.29 17.08
C THR A 16 -10.80 -5.21 17.94
N ALA A 17 -9.72 -4.59 17.49
CA ALA A 17 -9.07 -3.48 18.17
C ALA A 17 -9.94 -2.20 18.22
N CYS A 18 -10.83 -2.01 17.25
CA CYS A 18 -11.79 -0.90 17.18
C CYS A 18 -13.15 -1.22 17.82
N ALA A 19 -13.30 -2.32 18.55
CA ALA A 19 -14.60 -2.76 19.08
C ALA A 19 -15.35 -1.67 19.87
N ALA A 20 -14.63 -0.84 20.62
CA ALA A 20 -15.25 0.28 21.35
C ALA A 20 -15.92 1.33 20.43
N HIS A 21 -15.44 1.50 19.21
CA HIS A 21 -16.05 2.38 18.20
C HIS A 21 -17.37 1.81 17.68
N TYR A 22 -17.44 0.50 17.50
CA TYR A 22 -18.63 -0.18 16.97
C TYR A 22 -19.65 -0.51 18.05
N GLY A 23 -19.24 -0.56 19.33
CA GLY A 23 -20.12 -0.90 20.45
C GLY A 23 -20.84 -2.22 20.19
N ASP A 24 -22.18 -2.22 20.34
CA ASP A 24 -23.02 -3.42 20.17
C ASP A 24 -23.01 -3.96 18.73
N ASN A 25 -22.53 -3.20 17.75
CA ASN A 25 -22.42 -3.62 16.35
C ASN A 25 -21.06 -4.28 16.02
N ALA A 26 -20.15 -4.44 16.97
CA ALA A 26 -18.80 -4.96 16.69
C ALA A 26 -18.84 -6.38 16.12
N ASP A 27 -19.70 -7.26 16.64
CA ASP A 27 -19.84 -8.63 16.14
C ASP A 27 -20.45 -8.65 14.73
N ALA A 28 -21.49 -7.84 14.48
CA ALA A 28 -22.08 -7.71 13.15
C ALA A 28 -21.08 -7.19 12.12
N MET A 29 -20.16 -6.29 12.53
CA MET A 29 -19.10 -5.80 11.64
C MET A 29 -18.05 -6.86 11.33
N ARG A 30 -17.66 -7.68 12.33
CA ARG A 30 -16.77 -8.82 12.09
C ARG A 30 -17.38 -9.82 11.11
N ASP A 31 -18.65 -10.18 11.32
CA ASP A 31 -19.38 -11.08 10.43
C ASP A 31 -19.51 -10.53 9.01
N TYR A 32 -19.73 -9.23 8.87
CA TYR A 32 -19.75 -8.55 7.58
C TYR A 32 -18.43 -8.69 6.85
N LEU A 33 -17.31 -8.46 7.53
CA LEU A 33 -15.97 -8.59 6.93
C LEU A 33 -15.64 -10.02 6.54
N LEU A 34 -15.93 -10.99 7.42
CA LEU A 34 -15.68 -12.42 7.14
C LEU A 34 -16.47 -12.88 5.91
N ARG A 35 -17.74 -12.52 5.83
CA ARG A 35 -18.58 -12.86 4.67
C ARG A 35 -18.10 -12.14 3.41
N GLY A 36 -17.69 -10.87 3.53
CA GLY A 36 -17.15 -10.09 2.43
C GLY A 36 -15.87 -10.71 1.87
N GLU A 37 -14.95 -11.11 2.74
CA GLU A 37 -13.73 -11.80 2.37
C GLU A 37 -14.01 -13.13 1.68
N GLN A 38 -14.87 -13.97 2.26
CA GLN A 38 -15.29 -15.23 1.67
C GLN A 38 -15.88 -15.03 0.28
N THR A 39 -16.83 -14.10 0.14
CA THR A 39 -17.44 -13.76 -1.14
C THR A 39 -16.38 -13.31 -2.17
N ALA A 40 -15.45 -12.46 -1.75
CA ALA A 40 -14.38 -11.98 -2.62
C ALA A 40 -13.44 -13.10 -3.08
N LEU A 41 -13.13 -14.06 -2.21
CA LEU A 41 -12.29 -15.21 -2.55
C LEU A 41 -13.00 -16.24 -3.46
N GLU A 42 -14.32 -16.35 -3.35
CA GLU A 42 -15.16 -17.24 -4.18
C GLU A 42 -15.45 -16.66 -5.59
N MET A 43 -15.19 -15.36 -5.79
CA MET A 43 -15.34 -14.74 -7.10
C MET A 43 -14.32 -15.32 -8.09
N ASP A 44 -14.79 -15.65 -9.30
CA ASP A 44 -13.95 -16.21 -10.36
C ASP A 44 -13.27 -15.15 -11.25
N ASN A 45 -13.20 -13.90 -10.77
CA ASN A 45 -12.64 -12.74 -11.48
C ASN A 45 -11.17 -12.50 -11.17
N ARG A 46 -10.38 -13.57 -11.05
CA ARG A 46 -8.93 -13.50 -10.81
C ARG A 46 -8.17 -14.60 -11.55
N GLY A 47 -6.90 -14.38 -11.78
CA GLY A 47 -6.00 -15.35 -12.38
C GLY A 47 -4.91 -14.68 -13.22
N PRO A 48 -4.08 -15.49 -13.90
CA PRO A 48 -3.01 -14.97 -14.73
C PRO A 48 -3.57 -14.18 -15.94
N ILE A 49 -2.79 -13.21 -16.40
CA ILE A 49 -3.10 -12.55 -17.66
C ILE A 49 -2.97 -13.55 -18.82
N ARG A 50 -3.97 -13.60 -19.71
CA ARG A 50 -3.98 -14.47 -20.88
C ARG A 50 -4.48 -13.70 -22.08
N PHE A 51 -3.90 -14.01 -23.24
CA PHE A 51 -4.27 -13.43 -24.51
C PHE A 51 -4.77 -14.53 -25.47
N ASP A 52 -5.66 -14.15 -26.36
CA ASP A 52 -6.09 -14.99 -27.49
C ASP A 52 -5.04 -14.97 -28.63
N GLU A 53 -5.28 -15.73 -29.68
CA GLU A 53 -4.38 -15.82 -30.85
C GLU A 53 -4.22 -14.49 -31.60
N SER A 54 -5.13 -13.54 -31.40
CA SER A 54 -5.06 -12.19 -31.98
C SER A 54 -4.35 -11.16 -31.09
N GLY A 55 -3.88 -11.58 -29.91
CA GLY A 55 -3.22 -10.69 -28.93
C GLY A 55 -4.18 -9.85 -28.08
N ARG A 56 -5.48 -10.14 -28.08
CA ARG A 56 -6.47 -9.52 -27.18
C ARG A 56 -6.59 -10.33 -25.90
N LEU A 57 -7.00 -9.68 -24.81
CA LEU A 57 -7.32 -10.40 -23.57
C LEU A 57 -8.32 -11.53 -23.85
N ALA A 58 -8.10 -12.68 -23.22
CA ALA A 58 -8.96 -13.85 -23.37
C ALA A 58 -10.42 -13.51 -23.04
N GLU A 59 -11.35 -14.09 -23.80
CA GLU A 59 -12.78 -13.75 -23.73
C GLU A 59 -13.36 -13.95 -22.33
N ASP A 60 -12.98 -15.02 -21.64
CA ASP A 60 -13.45 -15.30 -20.29
C ASP A 60 -12.98 -14.26 -19.25
N ILE A 61 -11.83 -13.60 -19.47
CA ILE A 61 -11.38 -12.47 -18.65
C ILE A 61 -12.28 -11.26 -18.88
N LEU A 62 -12.60 -10.97 -20.14
CA LEU A 62 -13.47 -9.85 -20.49
C LEU A 62 -14.90 -10.05 -20.00
N GLU A 63 -15.42 -11.27 -20.07
CA GLU A 63 -16.74 -11.63 -19.52
C GLU A 63 -16.81 -11.42 -18.01
N ARG A 64 -15.78 -11.90 -17.27
CA ARG A 64 -15.70 -11.71 -15.83
C ARG A 64 -15.53 -10.25 -15.45
N TYR A 65 -14.69 -9.52 -16.18
CA TYR A 65 -14.56 -8.06 -16.02
C TYR A 65 -15.91 -7.36 -16.20
N SER A 66 -16.65 -7.71 -17.26
CA SER A 66 -17.97 -7.13 -17.54
C SER A 66 -18.99 -7.47 -16.46
N ARG A 67 -18.90 -8.69 -15.91
CA ARG A 67 -19.81 -9.17 -14.87
C ARG A 67 -19.57 -8.51 -13.51
N TYR A 68 -18.31 -8.35 -13.12
CA TYR A 68 -17.93 -7.89 -11.77
C TYR A 68 -17.48 -6.42 -11.73
N GLY A 69 -17.20 -5.82 -12.87
CA GLY A 69 -16.66 -4.46 -12.96
C GLY A 69 -15.15 -4.35 -12.72
N PHE A 70 -14.48 -5.45 -12.40
CA PHE A 70 -13.02 -5.53 -12.21
C PHE A 70 -12.53 -6.97 -12.40
N TYR A 71 -11.22 -7.11 -12.65
CA TYR A 71 -10.50 -8.38 -12.69
C TYR A 71 -9.16 -8.23 -11.97
N VAL A 72 -8.76 -9.24 -11.20
CA VAL A 72 -7.49 -9.27 -10.46
C VAL A 72 -6.50 -10.13 -11.21
N PHE A 73 -5.51 -9.51 -11.82
CA PHE A 73 -4.40 -10.24 -12.44
C PHE A 73 -3.42 -10.70 -11.38
N GLU A 74 -3.09 -11.98 -11.42
CA GLU A 74 -2.16 -12.63 -10.50
C GLU A 74 -0.85 -12.95 -11.21
N SER A 75 0.24 -12.94 -10.45
CA SER A 75 1.58 -13.29 -10.95
C SER A 75 2.03 -12.48 -12.17
N VAL A 76 1.63 -11.22 -12.26
CA VAL A 76 2.02 -10.32 -13.35
C VAL A 76 3.50 -9.99 -13.29
N LEU A 77 4.04 -9.82 -12.09
CA LEU A 77 5.45 -9.57 -11.86
C LEU A 77 6.14 -10.82 -11.31
N SER A 78 7.33 -11.10 -11.83
CA SER A 78 8.19 -12.14 -11.30
C SER A 78 8.84 -11.72 -9.98
N GLU A 79 9.31 -12.69 -9.21
CA GLU A 79 10.07 -12.42 -7.97
C GLU A 79 11.33 -11.57 -8.24
N THR A 80 11.96 -11.73 -9.40
CA THR A 80 13.12 -10.93 -9.80
C THR A 80 12.74 -9.47 -10.00
N GLU A 81 11.64 -9.19 -10.70
CA GLU A 81 11.15 -7.82 -10.91
C GLU A 81 10.73 -7.16 -9.60
N LEU A 82 10.06 -7.90 -8.72
CA LEU A 82 9.72 -7.40 -7.38
C LEU A 82 10.97 -7.05 -6.58
N LYS A 83 12.01 -7.88 -6.66
CA LYS A 83 13.29 -7.63 -5.99
C LYS A 83 14.02 -6.42 -6.56
N ASP A 84 14.01 -6.26 -7.89
CA ASP A 84 14.60 -5.08 -8.55
C ASP A 84 13.90 -3.80 -8.11
N ILE A 85 12.56 -3.80 -8.07
CA ILE A 85 11.78 -2.66 -7.57
C ILE A 85 12.15 -2.36 -6.11
N GLN A 86 12.22 -3.38 -5.27
CA GLN A 86 12.56 -3.21 -3.85
C GLN A 86 13.95 -2.59 -3.68
N GLN A 87 14.93 -3.05 -4.45
CA GLN A 87 16.29 -2.52 -4.43
C GLN A 87 16.35 -1.06 -4.88
N ASP A 88 15.66 -0.71 -5.97
CA ASP A 88 15.55 0.66 -6.45
C ASP A 88 14.88 1.56 -5.41
N MET A 89 13.79 1.10 -4.79
CA MET A 89 13.07 1.87 -3.77
C MET A 89 13.91 2.08 -2.52
N ASP A 90 14.67 1.09 -2.07
CA ASP A 90 15.56 1.22 -0.92
C ASP A 90 16.71 2.20 -1.22
N ALA A 91 17.28 2.13 -2.42
CA ALA A 91 18.29 3.09 -2.89
C ALA A 91 17.73 4.52 -2.95
N LEU A 92 16.51 4.71 -3.46
CA LEU A 92 15.84 6.01 -3.50
C LEU A 92 15.58 6.56 -2.11
N ARG A 93 15.07 5.75 -1.18
CA ARG A 93 14.82 6.17 0.21
C ARG A 93 16.07 6.70 0.88
N ALA A 94 17.24 6.10 0.61
CA ALA A 94 18.51 6.55 1.13
C ALA A 94 18.93 7.96 0.61
N THR A 95 18.26 8.46 -0.42
CA THR A 95 18.51 9.80 -0.99
C THR A 95 17.47 10.84 -0.56
N PHE A 96 16.46 10.45 0.20
CA PHE A 96 15.42 11.39 0.63
C PHE A 96 15.97 12.42 1.63
N PRO A 97 15.41 13.63 1.65
CA PRO A 97 15.78 14.64 2.64
C PRO A 97 15.45 14.17 4.06
N ALA A 98 16.19 14.70 5.04
CA ALA A 98 15.98 14.40 6.46
C ALA A 98 14.66 14.97 7.01
N GLU A 99 14.14 16.03 6.39
CA GLU A 99 12.93 16.75 6.81
C GLU A 99 12.19 17.34 5.60
N PRO A 100 10.90 17.67 5.72
CA PRO A 100 10.15 18.32 4.64
C PRO A 100 10.85 19.61 4.14
N GLY A 101 11.10 19.67 2.83
CA GLY A 101 11.79 20.78 2.20
C GLY A 101 13.30 20.83 2.44
N GLY A 102 13.86 19.85 3.15
CA GLY A 102 15.29 19.70 3.39
C GLY A 102 16.08 19.45 2.10
N LYS A 103 17.36 19.83 2.11
CA LYS A 103 18.25 19.66 0.95
C LYS A 103 19.36 18.63 1.21
N VAL A 104 19.37 18.05 2.39
CA VAL A 104 20.35 17.04 2.80
C VAL A 104 19.66 15.80 3.34
N THR A 105 20.24 14.66 3.08
CA THR A 105 19.85 13.38 3.65
C THR A 105 20.21 13.30 5.14
N PRO A 106 19.70 12.33 5.90
CA PRO A 106 20.05 12.15 7.32
C PRO A 106 21.57 12.01 7.57
N ASP A 107 22.33 11.51 6.59
CA ASP A 107 23.78 11.36 6.66
C ASP A 107 24.55 12.57 6.07
N GLY A 108 23.87 13.68 5.78
CA GLY A 108 24.45 14.96 5.38
C GLY A 108 24.85 15.06 3.90
N ARG A 109 24.50 14.09 3.05
CA ARG A 109 24.71 14.17 1.59
C ARG A 109 23.62 15.04 0.93
N PRO A 110 23.86 15.59 -0.27
CA PRO A 110 22.78 16.22 -1.03
C PRO A 110 21.61 15.28 -1.25
N ALA A 111 20.41 15.72 -0.87
CA ALA A 111 19.20 14.92 -1.02
C ALA A 111 18.68 14.93 -2.47
N LEU A 112 17.87 13.95 -2.81
CA LEU A 112 17.12 13.93 -4.05
C LEU A 112 16.32 15.24 -4.18
N GLY A 113 16.44 15.91 -5.31
CA GLY A 113 15.76 17.17 -5.55
C GLY A 113 16.39 18.39 -4.87
N ALA A 114 17.56 18.28 -4.24
CA ALA A 114 18.23 19.41 -3.56
C ALA A 114 18.42 20.66 -4.45
N ASN A 115 18.56 20.47 -5.75
CA ASN A 115 18.73 21.52 -6.76
C ASN A 115 17.44 21.83 -7.56
N SER A 116 16.32 21.16 -7.26
CA SER A 116 15.03 21.38 -7.91
C SER A 116 14.10 22.16 -7.01
N GLN A 117 13.15 22.92 -7.61
CA GLN A 117 12.17 23.68 -6.84
C GLN A 117 11.04 22.82 -6.25
N SER A 118 10.88 21.59 -6.69
CA SER A 118 9.85 20.69 -6.17
C SER A 118 10.26 19.22 -6.30
N LEU A 119 10.56 18.60 -5.19
CA LEU A 119 10.47 17.15 -5.09
C LEU A 119 9.03 16.82 -4.69
N ASN A 120 8.36 16.00 -5.49
CA ASN A 120 6.99 15.56 -5.20
C ASN A 120 6.99 14.43 -4.16
N LEU A 121 7.55 14.70 -3.00
CA LEU A 121 7.63 13.81 -1.85
C LEU A 121 6.61 14.27 -0.80
N LEU A 122 5.61 13.43 -0.57
CA LEU A 122 4.61 13.69 0.45
C LEU A 122 5.06 13.06 1.77
N TRP A 123 4.84 13.78 2.84
CA TRP A 123 5.19 13.40 4.19
C TRP A 123 3.95 13.09 5.00
N SER A 124 4.05 12.16 5.92
CA SER A 124 2.98 11.80 6.84
C SER A 124 3.55 11.32 8.16
N LYS A 125 2.73 11.30 9.18
CA LYS A 125 3.02 10.59 10.42
C LYS A 125 3.35 9.13 10.09
N PRO A 126 4.43 8.56 10.63
CA PRO A 126 4.74 7.14 10.46
C PRO A 126 3.58 6.26 10.91
N LEU A 127 3.34 5.19 10.19
CA LEU A 127 2.33 4.20 10.54
C LEU A 127 2.97 3.13 11.43
N GLY A 128 2.30 2.78 12.53
CA GLY A 128 2.69 1.63 13.34
C GLY A 128 2.41 0.30 12.64
N ASP A 129 1.34 0.27 11.81
CA ASP A 129 1.00 -0.83 10.91
C ASP A 129 0.53 -0.26 9.57
N PRO A 130 1.27 -0.45 8.47
CA PRO A 130 0.91 0.07 7.16
C PRO A 130 -0.38 -0.55 6.58
N LEU A 131 -0.84 -1.69 7.11
CA LEU A 131 -2.07 -2.35 6.72
C LEU A 131 -3.27 -1.93 7.59
N GLY A 132 -3.02 -1.29 8.74
CA GLY A 132 -4.05 -0.95 9.72
C GLY A 132 -4.99 0.17 9.30
N GLY A 133 -4.64 0.94 8.33
CA GLY A 133 -5.42 2.11 7.92
C GLY A 133 -5.22 3.30 8.86
N THR A 134 -5.07 4.45 8.27
CA THR A 134 -4.82 5.72 8.95
C THR A 134 -6.09 6.56 8.99
N GLU A 135 -6.12 7.59 9.83
CA GLU A 135 -7.16 8.62 9.74
C GLU A 135 -7.20 9.27 8.35
N LEU A 136 -6.04 9.40 7.69
CA LEU A 136 -5.94 9.86 6.30
C LEU A 136 -6.61 8.90 5.31
N ALA A 137 -6.49 7.59 5.54
CA ALA A 137 -7.15 6.57 4.75
C ALA A 137 -8.60 6.35 5.17
N SER A 138 -8.96 6.59 6.43
CA SER A 138 -10.28 6.33 7.00
C SER A 138 -11.41 7.10 6.30
N GLY A 139 -11.14 8.26 5.73
CA GLY A 139 -12.09 9.00 4.90
C GLY A 139 -12.49 8.29 3.62
N ARG A 140 -11.78 7.24 3.20
CA ARG A 140 -12.06 6.41 2.03
C ARG A 140 -12.57 5.02 2.36
N HIS A 141 -12.50 4.60 3.62
CA HIS A 141 -12.98 3.32 4.08
C HIS A 141 -14.33 3.49 4.78
N GLN A 142 -15.29 2.65 4.42
CA GLN A 142 -16.57 2.57 5.12
C GLN A 142 -16.44 1.93 6.51
N VAL A 143 -15.29 1.32 6.79
CA VAL A 143 -14.98 0.60 8.02
C VAL A 143 -13.84 1.34 8.72
N LYS A 144 -14.03 1.66 9.99
CA LYS A 144 -12.94 2.21 10.81
C LYS A 144 -11.94 1.11 11.11
N LEU A 145 -10.68 1.38 10.76
CA LEU A 145 -9.56 0.51 11.03
C LEU A 145 -8.73 1.04 12.20
N PHE A 146 -8.13 0.12 12.94
CA PHE A 146 -7.19 0.47 14.00
C PHE A 146 -5.86 0.93 13.39
N GLU A 147 -5.34 2.03 13.91
CA GLU A 147 -4.00 2.51 13.60
C GLU A 147 -3.17 2.42 14.89
N PRO A 148 -2.21 1.47 14.96
CA PRO A 148 -1.32 1.40 16.11
C PRO A 148 -0.46 2.68 16.17
N GLU A 149 -0.14 3.12 17.37
CA GLU A 149 0.78 4.22 17.56
C GLU A 149 2.17 3.83 17.05
N ALA A 150 2.84 4.76 16.39
CA ALA A 150 4.23 4.60 16.01
C ALA A 150 5.10 4.51 17.27
N ASP A 151 6.27 3.87 17.14
CA ASP A 151 7.27 3.82 18.20
C ASP A 151 7.63 5.24 18.67
N GLU A 152 7.88 5.42 19.98
CA GLU A 152 8.24 6.73 20.57
C GLU A 152 9.48 7.35 19.93
N SER A 153 10.39 6.51 19.40
CA SER A 153 11.58 6.92 18.68
C SER A 153 11.32 7.30 17.22
N ALA A 154 10.13 7.04 16.70
CA ALA A 154 9.79 7.35 15.31
C ALA A 154 9.77 8.87 15.08
N PRO A 155 10.22 9.35 13.91
CA PRO A 155 10.13 10.75 13.57
C PRO A 155 8.67 11.21 13.53
N LYS A 156 8.41 12.50 13.78
CA LYS A 156 7.05 13.06 13.71
C LYS A 156 6.44 12.94 12.32
N GLU A 157 7.28 13.04 11.30
CA GLU A 157 6.91 12.90 9.90
C GLU A 157 7.96 12.04 9.18
N ALA A 158 7.51 11.23 8.25
CA ALA A 158 8.35 10.40 7.39
C ALA A 158 7.89 10.52 5.94
N PRO A 159 8.78 10.32 4.96
CA PRO A 159 8.39 10.23 3.55
C PRO A 159 7.38 9.10 3.37
N PHE A 160 6.24 9.45 2.77
CA PHE A 160 5.12 8.53 2.58
C PHE A 160 4.89 8.17 1.12
N ILE A 161 4.89 9.17 0.21
CA ILE A 161 4.67 8.96 -1.22
C ILE A 161 5.71 9.77 -1.99
N LEU A 162 6.40 9.10 -2.92
CA LEU A 162 7.16 9.75 -3.98
C LEU A 162 6.30 9.73 -5.26
N LEU A 163 5.83 10.90 -5.69
CA LEU A 163 5.15 11.03 -6.98
C LEU A 163 6.19 11.03 -8.11
N GLY A 164 5.88 10.35 -9.21
CA GLY A 164 6.77 10.27 -10.37
C GLY A 164 7.95 9.30 -10.17
N SER A 165 7.76 8.20 -9.44
CA SER A 165 8.76 7.15 -9.23
C SER A 165 9.40 6.63 -10.54
N LEU A 166 8.67 6.68 -11.64
CA LEU A 166 9.17 6.32 -12.99
C LEU A 166 10.35 7.16 -13.45
N GLN A 167 10.51 8.38 -12.94
CA GLN A 167 11.62 9.27 -13.26
C GLN A 167 12.91 8.91 -12.50
N HIS A 168 12.80 8.08 -11.48
CA HIS A 168 13.87 7.79 -10.52
C HIS A 168 14.21 6.30 -10.40
N SER A 169 13.40 5.41 -11.00
CA SER A 169 13.58 3.96 -10.92
C SER A 169 13.41 3.31 -12.28
N GLU A 170 14.48 2.67 -12.75
CA GLU A 170 14.42 1.87 -13.99
C GLU A 170 13.54 0.63 -13.84
N ALA A 171 13.53 0.03 -12.65
CA ALA A 171 12.68 -1.12 -12.37
C ALA A 171 11.19 -0.74 -12.45
N CYS A 172 10.79 0.39 -11.87
CA CYS A 172 9.42 0.91 -12.00
C CYS A 172 9.08 1.25 -13.45
N LEU A 173 10.02 1.83 -14.20
CA LEU A 173 9.80 2.17 -15.61
C LEU A 173 9.60 0.91 -16.47
N ARG A 174 10.38 -0.15 -16.23
CA ARG A 174 10.21 -1.44 -16.92
C ARG A 174 8.82 -2.03 -16.66
N VAL A 175 8.37 -2.02 -15.41
CA VAL A 175 7.05 -2.54 -15.05
C VAL A 175 5.92 -1.72 -15.67
N TYR A 176 6.08 -0.40 -15.77
CA TYR A 176 5.09 0.45 -16.42
C TYR A 176 4.94 0.15 -17.93
N GLY A 177 6.01 -0.30 -18.58
CA GLY A 177 6.01 -0.67 -19.99
C GLY A 177 5.80 -2.17 -20.26
N HIS A 178 5.40 -2.93 -19.25
CA HIS A 178 5.28 -4.40 -19.31
C HIS A 178 4.12 -4.87 -20.17
#